data_e06c45416d86fe0e0676c21e256366a4
#
_entry.id   e06c45416d86fe0e0676c21e256366a4
#
_cell.length_a   1.000
_cell.length_b   1.000
_cell.length_c   1.000
_cell.angle_alpha   90.00
_cell.angle_beta   90.00
_cell.angle_gamma   90.00
#
_symmetry.space_group_name_H-M   'P 1'
#
loop_
_entity.id
_entity.type
_entity.pdbx_description
1 polymer ?
#
loop_
_entity_poly.entity_id
_entity_poly.type
_entity_poly.pdbx_seq_one_letter_code
_entity_poly.pdbx_strand_id
1 'polypeptide(L)'
;RRVDAPALLSDMCADIDELYWSRTIGPAIKITRVGDGEARRWLLSLVGTESMTWRSTNNPADAETNIRLMLGLESAMSVGVVRALHAAMERDGVPTERWPREPVLICGHSQGGIFAAALASVPPREAGVNVAGILSTGGPNRRIRVRPDVVTVAVYHDQDVMPSLDGSPDRAPDRRVTVGRSLVRPRTRPLYYAHSSSTYTETVRLLERKVRVTPWGRMASSMAALQDFLPAPDEPTRVMHYEIWQDILAPTSESTWDTVAALERGGSYEPATYPIDYAVTAPRLPRVARARRRAALPARIASALSSLRKDRS
;
A
#
# COMPACT_ATOMS: atom_id res chain seq x y z
N ARG A 1 -13.78 16.14 -6.47
CA ARG A 1 -12.69 15.21 -6.90
C ARG A 1 -11.88 15.92 -7.98
N ARG A 2 -10.58 16.00 -7.81
CA ARG A 2 -9.67 16.53 -8.83
C ARG A 2 -9.74 15.62 -10.06
N VAL A 3 -10.26 16.14 -11.16
CA VAL A 3 -10.37 15.42 -12.45
C VAL A 3 -9.06 15.54 -13.24
N ASP A 4 -8.15 16.42 -12.78
CA ASP A 4 -6.92 16.72 -13.50
C ASP A 4 -5.84 15.68 -13.18
N ALA A 5 -4.98 15.41 -14.16
CA ALA A 5 -3.78 14.62 -13.97
C ALA A 5 -2.80 15.36 -13.04
N PRO A 6 -2.06 14.66 -12.17
CA PRO A 6 -1.04 15.30 -11.32
C PRO A 6 0.12 15.82 -12.16
N ALA A 7 0.54 17.05 -11.92
CA ALA A 7 1.72 17.66 -12.55
C ALA A 7 2.98 17.54 -11.67
N LEU A 8 2.80 17.32 -10.37
CA LEU A 8 3.85 17.16 -9.37
C LEU A 8 3.62 15.91 -8.55
N LEU A 9 4.66 15.36 -7.94
CA LEU A 9 4.52 14.23 -7.00
C LEU A 9 3.68 14.64 -5.77
N SER A 10 3.80 15.88 -5.32
CA SER A 10 2.94 16.43 -4.26
C SER A 10 1.47 16.55 -4.67
N ASP A 11 1.14 16.60 -5.96
CA ASP A 11 -0.24 16.54 -6.43
C ASP A 11 -0.81 15.13 -6.26
N MET A 12 -0.01 14.06 -6.48
CA MET A 12 -0.43 12.69 -6.16
C MET A 12 -0.72 12.51 -4.67
N CYS A 13 0.06 13.14 -3.80
CA CYS A 13 -0.22 13.16 -2.35
C CYS A 13 -1.50 13.94 -2.05
N ALA A 14 -1.75 15.07 -2.72
CA ALA A 14 -2.98 15.85 -2.58
C ALA A 14 -4.21 15.08 -3.10
N ASP A 15 -4.06 14.27 -4.15
CA ASP A 15 -5.11 13.35 -4.59
C ASP A 15 -5.51 12.38 -3.46
N ILE A 16 -4.55 11.87 -2.70
CA ILE A 16 -4.83 11.00 -1.53
C ILE A 16 -5.63 11.74 -0.47
N ASP A 17 -5.30 13.01 -0.20
CA ASP A 17 -6.09 13.85 0.73
C ASP A 17 -7.55 13.94 0.28
N GLU A 18 -7.80 14.14 -1.00
CA GLU A 18 -9.15 14.21 -1.56
C GLU A 18 -9.88 12.85 -1.53
N LEU A 19 -9.14 11.76 -1.76
CA LEU A 19 -9.69 10.40 -1.74
C LEU A 19 -10.22 10.02 -0.35
N TYR A 20 -9.56 10.43 0.74
CA TYR A 20 -10.05 10.22 2.10
C TYR A 20 -11.39 10.91 2.41
N TRP A 21 -11.76 11.95 1.66
CA TRP A 21 -13.04 12.64 1.77
C TRP A 21 -14.10 12.09 0.82
N SER A 22 -13.80 11.01 0.11
CA SER A 22 -14.77 10.36 -0.76
C SER A 22 -15.89 9.74 0.08
N ARG A 23 -17.13 9.97 -0.35
CA ARG A 23 -18.30 9.35 0.29
C ARG A 23 -18.60 8.02 -0.40
N THR A 24 -17.71 7.05 -0.22
CA THR A 24 -17.79 5.70 -0.78
C THR A 24 -17.90 4.69 0.36
N ILE A 25 -18.33 3.48 0.06
CA ILE A 25 -18.44 2.38 1.05
C ILE A 25 -17.05 1.90 1.41
N GLY A 26 -16.21 1.70 0.41
CA GLY A 26 -14.82 1.32 0.55
C GLY A 26 -13.86 2.42 0.09
N PRO A 27 -12.55 2.17 0.13
CA PRO A 27 -11.55 3.15 -0.23
C PRO A 27 -11.64 3.52 -1.71
N ALA A 28 -11.63 4.81 -1.97
CA ALA A 28 -11.49 5.33 -3.32
C ALA A 28 -10.02 5.36 -3.73
N ILE A 29 -9.76 5.06 -5.00
CA ILE A 29 -8.44 5.14 -5.62
C ILE A 29 -8.50 5.96 -6.89
N LYS A 30 -7.39 6.62 -7.23
CA LYS A 30 -7.26 7.37 -8.48
C LYS A 30 -6.19 6.73 -9.35
N ILE A 31 -6.55 6.40 -10.59
CA ILE A 31 -5.65 5.89 -11.61
C ILE A 31 -5.57 6.91 -12.73
N THR A 32 -4.36 7.29 -13.13
CA THR A 32 -4.15 8.18 -14.26
C THR A 32 -3.28 7.47 -15.30
N ARG A 33 -3.79 7.32 -16.51
CA ARG A 33 -3.00 6.94 -17.66
C ARG A 33 -2.29 8.17 -18.19
N VAL A 34 -1.01 8.06 -18.49
CA VAL A 34 -0.15 9.10 -19.07
C VAL A 34 0.49 8.56 -20.33
N GLY A 35 0.50 9.34 -21.40
CA GLY A 35 1.04 8.97 -22.71
C GLY A 35 0.20 7.89 -23.40
N ASP A 36 0.62 7.50 -24.58
CA ASP A 36 0.00 6.49 -25.42
C ASP A 36 1.03 5.49 -25.96
N GLY A 37 0.58 4.36 -26.48
CA GLY A 37 1.43 3.35 -27.13
C GLY A 37 2.55 2.84 -26.22
N GLU A 38 3.80 2.93 -26.69
CA GLU A 38 5.00 2.48 -25.96
C GLU A 38 5.41 3.45 -24.85
N ALA A 39 5.00 4.73 -24.92
CA ALA A 39 5.28 5.73 -23.89
C ALA A 39 4.28 5.70 -22.73
N ARG A 40 3.26 4.84 -22.81
CA ARG A 40 2.19 4.74 -21.81
C ARG A 40 2.73 4.29 -20.47
N ARG A 41 2.25 4.94 -19.43
CA ARG A 41 2.53 4.64 -18.03
C ARG A 41 1.36 5.01 -17.14
N TRP A 42 1.36 4.49 -15.93
CA TRP A 42 0.22 4.56 -15.02
C TRP A 42 0.61 5.17 -13.69
N LEU A 43 -0.21 6.05 -13.19
CA LEU A 43 -0.09 6.62 -11.85
C LEU A 43 -1.25 6.10 -11.01
N LEU A 44 -0.94 5.68 -9.79
CA LEU A 44 -1.92 5.18 -8.83
C LEU A 44 -1.75 5.89 -7.50
N SER A 45 -2.79 6.59 -7.04
CA SER A 45 -2.87 7.21 -5.73
C SER A 45 -3.74 6.37 -4.81
N LEU A 46 -3.17 5.95 -3.65
CA LEU A 46 -3.78 5.02 -2.69
C LEU A 46 -3.86 5.64 -1.30
N VAL A 47 -5.04 5.57 -0.70
CA VAL A 47 -5.29 5.91 0.69
C VAL A 47 -4.67 4.88 1.65
N GLY A 48 -4.64 5.21 2.92
CA GLY A 48 -4.27 4.30 4.01
C GLY A 48 -5.49 3.58 4.60
N THR A 49 -5.32 3.12 5.85
CA THR A 49 -6.40 2.46 6.60
C THR A 49 -7.54 3.44 6.85
N GLU A 50 -8.75 3.06 6.45
CA GLU A 50 -9.97 3.84 6.67
C GLU A 50 -10.82 3.24 7.80
N SER A 51 -10.74 1.93 8.00
CA SER A 51 -11.43 1.23 9.09
C SER A 51 -10.43 0.66 10.09
N MET A 52 -10.55 1.06 11.35
CA MET A 52 -9.72 0.52 12.43
C MET A 52 -10.27 -0.80 13.01
N THR A 53 -11.38 -1.30 12.48
CA THR A 53 -11.87 -2.64 12.84
C THR A 53 -10.91 -3.71 12.35
N TRP A 54 -10.82 -4.83 13.06
CA TRP A 54 -9.95 -5.94 12.65
C TRP A 54 -10.30 -6.41 11.23
N ARG A 55 -11.58 -6.66 10.98
CA ARG A 55 -12.14 -7.03 9.69
C ARG A 55 -13.43 -6.25 9.46
N SER A 56 -13.43 -5.43 8.44
CA SER A 56 -14.62 -4.70 8.02
C SER A 56 -15.47 -5.59 7.09
N THR A 57 -16.80 -5.46 7.17
CA THR A 57 -17.70 -6.22 6.29
C THR A 57 -17.61 -5.76 4.83
N ASN A 58 -17.35 -4.49 4.60
CA ASN A 58 -17.43 -3.91 3.24
C ASN A 58 -16.24 -2.99 2.88
N ASN A 59 -15.50 -2.45 3.84
CA ASN A 59 -14.33 -1.63 3.56
C ASN A 59 -13.03 -2.44 3.74
N PRO A 60 -12.32 -2.82 2.65
CA PRO A 60 -11.11 -3.63 2.75
C PRO A 60 -9.86 -2.87 3.22
N ALA A 61 -9.92 -1.54 3.38
CA ALA A 61 -8.84 -0.75 3.96
C ALA A 61 -8.88 -0.83 5.50
N ASP A 62 -8.82 -2.01 6.04
CA ASP A 62 -8.97 -2.34 7.46
C ASP A 62 -7.66 -2.80 8.14
N ALA A 63 -7.72 -3.11 9.44
CA ALA A 63 -6.55 -3.55 10.20
C ALA A 63 -6.05 -4.92 9.76
N GLU A 64 -6.93 -5.86 9.36
CA GLU A 64 -6.52 -7.17 8.84
C GLU A 64 -5.67 -7.02 7.58
N THR A 65 -6.06 -6.14 6.68
CA THR A 65 -5.31 -5.85 5.45
C THR A 65 -3.89 -5.38 5.75
N ASN A 66 -3.66 -4.54 6.76
CA ASN A 66 -2.30 -4.16 7.16
C ASN A 66 -1.43 -5.38 7.48
N ILE A 67 -1.93 -6.26 8.32
CA ILE A 67 -1.19 -7.47 8.74
C ILE A 67 -0.97 -8.43 7.58
N ARG A 68 -1.99 -8.64 6.74
CA ARG A 68 -1.88 -9.50 5.57
C ARG A 68 -0.81 -9.00 4.60
N LEU A 69 -0.80 -7.71 4.27
CA LEU A 69 0.20 -7.08 3.40
C LEU A 69 1.60 -7.18 4.00
N MET A 70 1.78 -6.93 5.29
CA MET A 70 3.08 -7.06 5.97
C MET A 70 3.61 -8.49 5.96
N LEU A 71 2.72 -9.48 6.01
CA LEU A 71 3.07 -10.91 5.91
C LEU A 71 3.21 -11.39 4.46
N GLY A 72 2.96 -10.53 3.48
CA GLY A 72 2.94 -10.87 2.05
C GLY A 72 1.81 -11.82 1.70
N LEU A 73 0.70 -11.71 2.39
CA LEU A 73 -0.53 -12.44 2.12
C LEU A 73 -1.46 -11.60 1.26
N GLU A 74 -2.26 -12.27 0.44
CA GLU A 74 -3.32 -11.63 -0.34
C GLU A 74 -4.39 -11.04 0.59
N SER A 75 -4.92 -9.88 0.23
CA SER A 75 -6.05 -9.22 0.90
C SER A 75 -7.09 -8.77 -0.12
N ALA A 76 -8.32 -8.53 0.32
CA ALA A 76 -9.36 -8.00 -0.57
C ALA A 76 -8.93 -6.66 -1.20
N MET A 77 -8.24 -5.81 -0.42
CA MET A 77 -7.67 -4.56 -0.93
C MET A 77 -6.66 -4.81 -2.05
N SER A 78 -5.73 -5.77 -1.87
CA SER A 78 -4.71 -6.06 -2.90
C SER A 78 -5.31 -6.61 -4.19
N VAL A 79 -6.30 -7.47 -4.08
CA VAL A 79 -7.05 -7.99 -5.23
C VAL A 79 -7.80 -6.87 -5.93
N GLY A 80 -8.53 -6.04 -5.17
CA GLY A 80 -9.35 -4.96 -5.71
C GLY A 80 -8.51 -3.92 -6.46
N VAL A 81 -7.37 -3.51 -5.91
CA VAL A 81 -6.48 -2.52 -6.56
C VAL A 81 -5.87 -3.07 -7.85
N VAL A 82 -5.39 -4.32 -7.85
CA VAL A 82 -4.85 -4.95 -9.07
C VAL A 82 -5.92 -5.04 -10.15
N ARG A 83 -7.16 -5.39 -9.79
CA ARG A 83 -8.29 -5.42 -10.73
C ARG A 83 -8.65 -4.06 -11.28
N ALA A 84 -8.64 -3.03 -10.44
CA ALA A 84 -8.90 -1.67 -10.90
C ALA A 84 -7.84 -1.21 -11.92
N LEU A 85 -6.55 -1.56 -11.70
CA LEU A 85 -5.49 -1.32 -12.68
C LEU A 85 -5.74 -2.09 -13.98
N HIS A 86 -6.09 -3.38 -13.90
CA HIS A 86 -6.41 -4.17 -15.08
C HIS A 86 -7.62 -3.60 -15.83
N ALA A 87 -8.70 -3.24 -15.13
CA ALA A 87 -9.87 -2.62 -15.74
C ALA A 87 -9.55 -1.27 -16.40
N ALA A 88 -8.62 -0.49 -15.81
CA ALA A 88 -8.16 0.75 -16.41
C ALA A 88 -7.35 0.48 -17.70
N MET A 89 -6.46 -0.51 -17.68
CA MET A 89 -5.66 -0.92 -18.83
C MET A 89 -6.53 -1.51 -19.95
N GLU A 90 -7.49 -2.36 -19.61
CA GLU A 90 -8.46 -2.92 -20.56
C GLU A 90 -9.31 -1.83 -21.23
N ARG A 91 -9.82 -0.88 -20.43
CA ARG A 91 -10.60 0.28 -20.93
C ARG A 91 -9.79 1.18 -21.86
N ASP A 92 -8.46 1.14 -21.73
CA ASP A 92 -7.52 1.88 -22.60
C ASP A 92 -7.01 0.99 -23.77
N GLY A 93 -7.58 -0.19 -23.95
CA GLY A 93 -7.25 -1.11 -25.04
C GLY A 93 -5.87 -1.80 -24.92
N VAL A 94 -5.32 -1.88 -23.70
CA VAL A 94 -4.06 -2.59 -23.49
C VAL A 94 -4.29 -4.09 -23.47
N PRO A 95 -3.65 -4.86 -24.37
CA PRO A 95 -3.74 -6.32 -24.34
C PRO A 95 -3.24 -6.89 -23.00
N THR A 96 -3.87 -7.97 -22.54
CA THR A 96 -3.58 -8.61 -21.25
C THR A 96 -2.12 -9.06 -21.10
N GLU A 97 -1.49 -9.48 -22.20
CA GLU A 97 -0.09 -9.89 -22.22
C GLU A 97 0.89 -8.74 -21.97
N ARG A 98 0.41 -7.50 -22.13
CA ARG A 98 1.19 -6.29 -21.87
C ARG A 98 1.08 -5.78 -20.45
N TRP A 99 0.01 -6.10 -19.70
CA TRP A 99 -0.20 -5.59 -18.35
C TRP A 99 1.02 -5.73 -17.42
N PRO A 100 1.74 -6.88 -17.38
CA PRO A 100 2.95 -7.00 -16.57
C PRO A 100 4.15 -6.20 -17.09
N ARG A 101 4.01 -5.48 -18.19
CA ARG A 101 5.07 -4.62 -18.77
C ARG A 101 4.75 -3.14 -18.64
N GLU A 102 3.48 -2.80 -18.44
CA GLU A 102 3.02 -1.42 -18.30
C GLU A 102 3.55 -0.81 -16.99
N PRO A 103 4.42 0.22 -17.04
CA PRO A 103 5.04 0.74 -15.83
C PRO A 103 4.03 1.53 -14.97
N VAL A 104 4.04 1.26 -13.67
CA VAL A 104 3.16 1.88 -12.68
C VAL A 104 3.98 2.60 -11.62
N LEU A 105 3.70 3.88 -11.39
CA LEU A 105 4.11 4.61 -10.20
C LEU A 105 2.96 4.56 -9.17
N ILE A 106 3.25 4.10 -7.98
CA ILE A 106 2.30 4.11 -6.85
C ILE A 106 2.70 5.16 -5.84
N CYS A 107 1.81 6.13 -5.60
CA CYS A 107 1.85 7.02 -4.45
C CYS A 107 0.90 6.47 -3.38
N GLY A 108 1.44 6.06 -2.23
CA GLY A 108 0.65 5.44 -1.17
C GLY A 108 0.90 6.06 0.20
N HIS A 109 -0.19 6.40 0.91
CA HIS A 109 -0.13 6.85 2.29
C HIS A 109 -0.43 5.69 3.24
N SER A 110 0.33 5.58 4.34
CA SER A 110 0.07 4.58 5.40
C SER A 110 -0.04 3.14 4.82
N GLN A 111 -1.20 2.49 4.91
CA GLN A 111 -1.47 1.17 4.32
C GLN A 111 -1.19 1.14 2.80
N GLY A 112 -1.50 2.24 2.08
CA GLY A 112 -1.18 2.35 0.65
C GLY A 112 0.32 2.23 0.37
N GLY A 113 1.17 2.71 1.27
CA GLY A 113 2.62 2.53 1.23
C GLY A 113 3.05 1.08 1.49
N ILE A 114 2.35 0.36 2.38
CA ILE A 114 2.59 -1.09 2.60
C ILE A 114 2.21 -1.86 1.33
N PHE A 115 1.04 -1.55 0.76
CA PHE A 115 0.56 -2.17 -0.47
C PHE A 115 1.56 -2.00 -1.61
N ALA A 116 2.03 -0.76 -1.85
CA ALA A 116 2.99 -0.47 -2.91
C ALA A 116 4.27 -1.30 -2.77
N ALA A 117 4.82 -1.38 -1.56
CA ALA A 117 6.00 -2.18 -1.28
C ALA A 117 5.75 -3.70 -1.43
N ALA A 118 4.60 -4.20 -0.96
CA ALA A 118 4.23 -5.60 -1.07
C ALA A 118 4.09 -6.02 -2.54
N LEU A 119 3.40 -5.22 -3.35
CA LEU A 119 3.23 -5.48 -4.78
C LEU A 119 4.57 -5.40 -5.54
N ALA A 120 5.43 -4.43 -5.21
CA ALA A 120 6.74 -4.28 -5.81
C ALA A 120 7.78 -5.31 -5.34
N SER A 121 7.48 -6.11 -4.32
CA SER A 121 8.35 -7.21 -3.88
C SER A 121 8.22 -8.48 -4.74
N VAL A 122 7.20 -8.53 -5.57
CA VAL A 122 6.85 -9.67 -6.43
C VAL A 122 7.21 -9.35 -7.89
N PRO A 123 7.69 -10.33 -8.68
CA PRO A 123 7.92 -10.12 -10.10
C PRO A 123 6.65 -9.68 -10.85
N PRO A 124 6.72 -8.79 -11.85
CA PRO A 124 5.54 -8.27 -12.55
C PRO A 124 4.60 -9.33 -13.12
N ARG A 125 5.13 -10.44 -13.61
CA ARG A 125 4.32 -11.55 -14.14
C ARG A 125 3.52 -12.27 -13.05
N GLU A 126 4.03 -12.30 -11.82
CA GLU A 126 3.35 -12.88 -10.65
C GLU A 126 2.38 -11.89 -10.01
N ALA A 127 2.73 -10.61 -10.02
CA ALA A 127 1.91 -9.52 -9.49
C ALA A 127 0.76 -9.13 -10.45
N GLY A 128 0.87 -9.46 -11.73
CA GLY A 128 -0.05 -9.04 -12.79
C GLY A 128 0.12 -7.57 -13.21
N VAL A 129 1.02 -6.83 -12.58
CA VAL A 129 1.31 -5.41 -12.85
C VAL A 129 2.79 -5.11 -12.63
N ASN A 130 3.33 -4.10 -13.30
CA ASN A 130 4.73 -3.70 -13.18
C ASN A 130 4.87 -2.43 -12.34
N VAL A 131 5.03 -2.57 -11.04
CA VAL A 131 5.40 -1.43 -10.19
C VAL A 131 6.85 -1.07 -10.48
N ALA A 132 7.09 0.10 -11.06
CA ALA A 132 8.41 0.61 -11.40
C ALA A 132 8.83 1.81 -10.53
N GLY A 133 7.87 2.47 -9.87
CA GLY A 133 8.12 3.56 -8.94
C GLY A 133 7.21 3.51 -7.71
N ILE A 134 7.74 3.95 -6.57
CA ILE A 134 6.99 4.09 -5.31
C ILE A 134 7.34 5.43 -4.66
N LEU A 135 6.29 6.20 -4.34
CA LEU A 135 6.33 7.28 -3.36
C LEU A 135 5.50 6.86 -2.16
N SER A 136 6.14 6.51 -1.06
CA SER A 136 5.46 6.08 0.17
C SER A 136 5.54 7.17 1.23
N THR A 137 4.40 7.52 1.82
CA THR A 137 4.28 8.51 2.89
C THR A 137 3.71 7.86 4.14
N GLY A 138 4.46 7.86 5.24
CA GLY A 138 4.00 7.36 6.53
C GLY A 138 3.72 5.84 6.60
N GLY A 139 4.18 5.06 5.62
CA GLY A 139 3.88 3.63 5.56
C GLY A 139 4.86 2.77 6.37
N PRO A 140 4.38 1.85 7.24
CA PRO A 140 5.23 0.88 7.95
C PRO A 140 5.66 -0.26 7.02
N ASN A 141 6.54 0.01 6.06
CA ASN A 141 6.90 -0.90 4.98
C ASN A 141 8.40 -1.23 4.89
N ARG A 142 9.22 -0.85 5.87
CA ARG A 142 10.68 -1.03 5.85
C ARG A 142 11.11 -2.49 5.84
N ARG A 143 10.29 -3.41 6.36
CA ARG A 143 10.55 -4.87 6.33
C ARG A 143 10.30 -5.51 4.98
N ILE A 144 9.54 -4.86 4.09
CA ILE A 144 9.20 -5.41 2.79
C ILE A 144 10.32 -5.08 1.82
N ARG A 145 11.03 -6.11 1.35
CA ARG A 145 12.10 -5.94 0.37
C ARG A 145 11.49 -5.70 -1.01
N VAL A 146 11.67 -4.51 -1.51
CA VAL A 146 11.27 -4.12 -2.86
C VAL A 146 12.31 -4.64 -3.87
N ARG A 147 11.88 -4.95 -5.09
CA ARG A 147 12.80 -5.33 -6.17
C ARG A 147 13.82 -4.21 -6.42
N PRO A 148 15.07 -4.55 -6.83
CA PRO A 148 16.15 -3.55 -7.01
C PRO A 148 15.94 -2.62 -8.21
N ASP A 149 15.07 -2.98 -9.15
CA ASP A 149 14.70 -2.20 -10.33
C ASP A 149 13.63 -1.13 -10.03
N VAL A 150 13.01 -1.16 -8.85
CA VAL A 150 11.95 -0.22 -8.46
C VAL A 150 12.54 1.00 -7.76
N VAL A 151 12.30 2.18 -8.32
CA VAL A 151 12.67 3.44 -7.67
C VAL A 151 11.75 3.69 -6.49
N THR A 152 12.30 3.80 -5.28
CA THR A 152 11.51 3.98 -4.07
C THR A 152 11.97 5.19 -3.28
N VAL A 153 11.05 6.12 -3.05
CA VAL A 153 11.19 7.23 -2.10
C VAL A 153 10.18 7.04 -0.97
N ALA A 154 10.68 6.94 0.26
CA ALA A 154 9.86 6.80 1.46
C ALA A 154 10.04 8.03 2.36
N VAL A 155 8.94 8.67 2.72
CA VAL A 155 8.90 9.90 3.52
C VAL A 155 8.29 9.61 4.87
N TYR A 156 8.99 9.99 5.94
CA TYR A 156 8.57 9.80 7.33
C TYR A 156 8.65 11.11 8.11
N HIS A 157 7.84 11.23 9.13
CA HIS A 157 7.97 12.28 10.14
C HIS A 157 8.49 11.67 11.44
N ASP A 158 9.45 12.34 12.11
CA ASP A 158 10.03 11.85 13.37
C ASP A 158 8.99 11.68 14.48
N GLN A 159 7.91 12.46 14.41
CA GLN A 159 6.79 12.43 15.36
C GLN A 159 5.68 11.44 14.97
N ASP A 160 5.79 10.79 13.80
CA ASP A 160 4.83 9.80 13.35
C ASP A 160 5.26 8.41 13.82
N VAL A 161 4.47 7.80 14.69
CA VAL A 161 4.74 6.46 15.22
C VAL A 161 4.40 5.36 14.21
N MET A 162 3.50 5.62 13.24
CA MET A 162 2.99 4.58 12.34
C MET A 162 4.08 3.89 11.51
N PRO A 163 5.06 4.59 10.92
CA PRO A 163 6.14 3.94 10.19
C PRO A 163 6.95 2.94 11.04
N SER A 164 6.98 3.12 12.36
CA SER A 164 7.73 2.27 13.28
C SER A 164 6.98 0.99 13.67
N LEU A 165 5.70 0.86 13.34
CA LEU A 165 4.89 -0.31 13.69
C LEU A 165 5.33 -1.59 12.96
N ASP A 166 6.15 -1.49 11.92
CA ASP A 166 6.78 -2.65 11.31
C ASP A 166 7.91 -3.26 12.15
N GLY A 167 8.31 -2.59 13.25
CA GLY A 167 9.38 -3.04 14.15
C GLY A 167 10.75 -3.15 13.48
N SER A 168 10.96 -2.47 12.35
CA SER A 168 12.24 -2.45 11.64
C SER A 168 13.16 -1.37 12.15
N PRO A 169 14.49 -1.60 12.15
CA PRO A 169 15.45 -0.52 12.34
C PRO A 169 15.36 0.47 11.16
N ASP A 170 15.80 1.71 11.38
CA ASP A 170 15.70 2.81 10.40
C ASP A 170 16.42 2.58 9.06
N ARG A 171 17.28 1.59 8.99
CA ARG A 171 18.02 1.24 7.76
C ARG A 171 17.22 0.27 6.92
N ALA A 172 16.67 0.76 5.81
CA ALA A 172 16.07 -0.10 4.80
C ALA A 172 17.16 -1.00 4.15
N PRO A 173 16.89 -2.31 3.98
CA PRO A 173 17.85 -3.24 3.41
C PRO A 173 18.01 -3.13 1.88
N ASP A 174 17.31 -2.26 1.24
CA ASP A 174 17.23 -2.07 -0.22
C ASP A 174 17.77 -0.71 -0.69
N ARG A 175 17.65 -0.41 -1.98
CA ARG A 175 18.05 0.86 -2.58
C ARG A 175 17.10 2.03 -2.31
N ARG A 176 16.16 1.88 -1.41
CA ARG A 176 15.17 2.88 -1.03
C ARG A 176 15.86 4.17 -0.56
N VAL A 177 15.34 5.30 -1.03
CA VAL A 177 15.68 6.62 -0.47
C VAL A 177 14.70 6.92 0.64
N THR A 178 15.21 7.08 1.86
CA THR A 178 14.40 7.45 3.03
C THR A 178 14.61 8.93 3.35
N VAL A 179 13.52 9.65 3.50
CA VAL A 179 13.51 11.08 3.87
C VAL A 179 12.78 11.24 5.18
N GLY A 180 13.51 11.64 6.22
CA GLY A 180 12.95 12.03 7.52
C GLY A 180 12.71 13.54 7.59
N ARG A 181 11.62 13.95 8.23
CA ARG A 181 11.34 15.34 8.57
C ARG A 181 10.90 15.46 10.01
N SER A 182 11.59 16.32 10.76
CA SER A 182 11.13 16.75 12.08
C SER A 182 10.07 17.83 11.94
N LEU A 183 8.92 17.63 12.59
CA LEU A 183 7.80 18.56 12.57
C LEU A 183 7.82 19.42 13.85
N VAL A 184 7.59 20.71 13.69
CA VAL A 184 7.25 21.56 14.83
C VAL A 184 5.81 21.27 15.22
N ARG A 185 5.60 20.60 16.38
CA ARG A 185 4.29 20.18 16.83
C ARG A 185 3.47 21.39 17.27
N PRO A 186 2.33 21.71 16.60
CA PRO A 186 1.44 22.76 17.06
C PRO A 186 0.79 22.36 18.40
N ARG A 187 0.70 23.29 19.35
CA ARG A 187 0.11 23.04 20.68
C ARG A 187 -1.35 22.61 20.64
N THR A 188 -2.07 22.96 19.59
CA THR A 188 -3.53 22.80 19.45
C THR A 188 -3.93 21.67 18.50
N ARG A 189 -2.99 20.91 17.92
CA ARG A 189 -3.32 19.89 16.93
C ARG A 189 -3.34 18.49 17.52
N PRO A 190 -4.21 17.57 16.97
CA PRO A 190 -4.35 16.18 17.42
C PRO A 190 -3.03 15.39 17.37
N LEU A 191 -2.97 14.30 18.14
CA LEU A 191 -1.80 13.42 18.20
C LEU A 191 -1.42 12.82 16.83
N TYR A 192 -2.40 12.55 15.97
CA TYR A 192 -2.19 12.00 14.63
C TYR A 192 -1.80 13.04 13.56
N TYR A 193 -1.57 14.32 13.94
CA TYR A 193 -1.15 15.36 12.98
C TYR A 193 0.08 14.95 12.17
N ALA A 194 1.04 14.30 12.80
CA ALA A 194 2.26 13.85 12.13
C ALA A 194 1.99 12.74 11.10
N HIS A 195 0.91 11.98 11.26
CA HIS A 195 0.48 10.92 10.33
C HIS A 195 -0.52 11.42 9.28
N SER A 196 -0.96 12.65 9.35
CA SER A 196 -1.94 13.20 8.40
C SER A 196 -1.37 13.22 6.97
N SER A 197 -2.15 12.74 6.00
CA SER A 197 -1.81 12.78 4.58
C SER A 197 -1.50 14.19 4.10
N SER A 198 -2.26 15.19 4.56
CA SER A 198 -2.03 16.60 4.21
C SER A 198 -0.69 17.13 4.72
N THR A 199 -0.22 16.68 5.89
CA THR A 199 1.11 17.03 6.40
C THR A 199 2.22 16.37 5.55
N TYR A 200 1.99 15.16 5.07
CA TYR A 200 2.89 14.49 4.12
C TYR A 200 2.89 15.18 2.75
N THR A 201 1.74 15.61 2.25
CA THR A 201 1.61 16.41 1.02
C THR A 201 2.50 17.64 1.08
N GLU A 202 2.45 18.38 2.19
CA GLU A 202 3.32 19.54 2.39
C GLU A 202 4.81 19.16 2.46
N THR A 203 5.13 18.03 3.08
CA THR A 203 6.51 17.54 3.15
C THR A 203 7.06 17.18 1.78
N VAL A 204 6.28 16.49 0.94
CA VAL A 204 6.69 16.17 -0.45
C VAL A 204 6.85 17.46 -1.27
N ARG A 205 5.97 18.45 -1.10
CA ARG A 205 6.08 19.76 -1.75
C ARG A 205 7.38 20.49 -1.37
N LEU A 206 7.76 20.45 -0.10
CA LEU A 206 9.03 20.99 0.36
C LEU A 206 10.23 20.22 -0.22
N LEU A 207 10.13 18.90 -0.33
CA LEU A 207 11.15 18.05 -0.92
C LEU A 207 11.36 18.36 -2.39
N GLU A 208 10.30 18.56 -3.16
CA GLU A 208 10.37 18.98 -4.57
C GLU A 208 11.05 20.34 -4.73
N ARG A 209 10.75 21.30 -3.84
CA ARG A 209 11.45 22.61 -3.83
C ARG A 209 12.93 22.43 -3.52
N LYS A 210 13.28 21.59 -2.54
CA LYS A 210 14.66 21.31 -2.17
C LYS A 210 15.44 20.70 -3.34
N VAL A 211 14.88 19.72 -4.02
CA VAL A 211 15.49 19.06 -5.17
C VAL A 211 15.72 20.03 -6.33
N ARG A 212 14.82 20.98 -6.57
CA ARG A 212 15.02 22.04 -7.59
C ARG A 212 16.22 22.91 -7.29
N VAL A 213 16.49 23.23 -6.02
CA VAL A 213 17.63 24.06 -5.61
C VAL A 213 18.91 23.23 -5.50
N THR A 214 18.79 21.93 -5.18
CA THR A 214 19.91 21.02 -4.99
C THR A 214 19.69 19.75 -5.84
N PRO A 215 19.89 19.84 -7.18
CA PRO A 215 19.49 18.77 -8.11
C PRO A 215 20.52 17.63 -8.21
N TRP A 216 21.32 17.41 -7.21
CA TRP A 216 22.33 16.35 -7.17
C TRP A 216 22.18 15.43 -5.96
N GLY A 217 22.77 14.26 -6.08
CA GLY A 217 22.72 13.23 -5.08
C GLY A 217 21.54 12.27 -5.27
N ARG A 218 21.59 11.17 -4.54
CA ARG A 218 20.68 10.02 -4.69
C ARG A 218 19.21 10.40 -4.53
N MET A 219 18.90 11.29 -3.60
CA MET A 219 17.54 11.77 -3.39
C MET A 219 17.01 12.51 -4.63
N ALA A 220 17.79 13.44 -5.17
CA ALA A 220 17.40 14.20 -6.34
C ALA A 220 17.20 13.29 -7.57
N SER A 221 18.13 12.36 -7.79
CA SER A 221 18.01 11.38 -8.88
C SER A 221 16.77 10.49 -8.75
N SER A 222 16.46 10.03 -7.52
CA SER A 222 15.24 9.22 -7.29
C SER A 222 13.96 10.02 -7.46
N MET A 223 13.93 11.27 -6.99
CA MET A 223 12.78 12.16 -7.20
C MET A 223 12.58 12.46 -8.69
N ALA A 224 13.65 12.73 -9.44
CA ALA A 224 13.59 12.94 -10.88
C ALA A 224 13.01 11.71 -11.60
N ALA A 225 13.52 10.52 -11.29
CA ALA A 225 13.01 9.27 -11.87
C ALA A 225 11.53 9.00 -11.56
N LEU A 226 11.01 9.44 -10.41
CA LEU A 226 9.57 9.38 -10.12
C LEU A 226 8.81 10.48 -10.89
N GLN A 227 9.39 11.67 -11.06
CA GLN A 227 8.80 12.76 -11.84
C GLN A 227 8.67 12.41 -13.33
N ASP A 228 9.54 11.57 -13.88
CA ASP A 228 9.46 11.09 -15.25
C ASP A 228 8.18 10.30 -15.56
N PHE A 229 7.47 9.82 -14.52
CA PHE A 229 6.15 9.22 -14.67
C PHE A 229 5.03 10.26 -14.86
N LEU A 230 5.23 11.50 -14.42
CA LEU A 230 4.20 12.52 -14.50
C LEU A 230 4.07 13.03 -15.95
N PRO A 231 2.88 13.55 -16.32
CA PRO A 231 2.68 14.04 -17.66
C PRO A 231 3.54 15.27 -17.97
N ALA A 232 4.12 15.27 -19.15
CA ALA A 232 4.66 16.48 -19.75
C ALA A 232 3.51 17.44 -20.12
N PRO A 233 3.79 18.74 -20.35
CA PRO A 233 2.83 19.64 -20.93
C PRO A 233 2.28 19.05 -22.26
N ASP A 234 0.98 19.10 -22.42
CA ASP A 234 0.26 18.62 -23.62
C ASP A 234 0.31 17.09 -23.85
N GLU A 235 0.90 16.32 -22.93
CA GLU A 235 0.87 14.86 -23.03
C GLU A 235 -0.55 14.33 -22.73
N PRO A 236 -1.09 13.39 -23.53
CA PRO A 236 -2.43 12.89 -23.34
C PRO A 236 -2.57 12.13 -22.01
N THR A 237 -3.58 12.48 -21.25
CA THR A 237 -3.87 11.87 -19.96
C THR A 237 -5.31 11.41 -19.88
N ARG A 238 -5.56 10.37 -19.07
CA ARG A 238 -6.91 9.92 -18.73
C ARG A 238 -6.99 9.60 -17.24
N VAL A 239 -7.85 10.29 -16.53
CA VAL A 239 -8.07 10.11 -15.10
C VAL A 239 -9.29 9.24 -14.86
N MET A 240 -9.14 8.24 -13.99
CA MET A 240 -10.18 7.29 -13.62
C MET A 240 -10.21 7.15 -12.10
N HIS A 241 -11.40 7.05 -11.53
CA HIS A 241 -11.61 6.79 -10.12
C HIS A 241 -12.31 5.45 -9.97
N TYR A 242 -11.83 4.65 -9.02
CA TYR A 242 -12.44 3.37 -8.66
C TYR A 242 -12.69 3.36 -7.16
N GLU A 243 -13.68 2.60 -6.77
CA GLU A 243 -13.97 2.24 -5.39
C GLU A 243 -13.66 0.78 -5.20
N ILE A 244 -12.98 0.45 -4.12
CA ILE A 244 -12.67 -0.93 -3.74
C ILE A 244 -13.55 -1.27 -2.54
N TRP A 245 -14.44 -2.20 -2.71
CA TRP A 245 -15.27 -2.71 -1.61
C TRP A 245 -15.24 -4.23 -1.58
N GLN A 246 -15.52 -4.78 -0.43
CA GLN A 246 -15.66 -6.21 -0.21
C GLN A 246 -17.06 -6.51 0.32
N ASP A 247 -17.55 -7.70 0.04
CA ASP A 247 -18.76 -8.23 0.64
C ASP A 247 -18.37 -9.48 1.42
N ILE A 248 -18.23 -9.31 2.73
CA ILE A 248 -18.07 -10.43 3.64
C ILE A 248 -19.49 -10.74 4.13
N LEU A 249 -20.03 -11.86 3.66
CA LEU A 249 -21.27 -12.38 4.22
C LEU A 249 -21.07 -12.49 5.72
N ALA A 250 -21.68 -11.56 6.46
CA ALA A 250 -21.72 -11.66 7.91
C ALA A 250 -22.38 -12.99 8.26
N PRO A 251 -21.87 -13.75 9.25
CA PRO A 251 -22.61 -14.87 9.77
C PRO A 251 -24.00 -14.35 10.14
N THR A 252 -25.03 -15.09 9.77
CA THR A 252 -26.40 -14.75 10.15
C THR A 252 -26.44 -14.48 11.66
N SER A 253 -27.30 -13.59 12.11
CA SER A 253 -27.42 -13.24 13.54
C SER A 253 -27.51 -14.47 14.45
N GLU A 254 -28.10 -15.54 13.96
CA GLU A 254 -28.18 -16.84 14.63
C GLU A 254 -26.80 -17.47 14.88
N SER A 255 -25.90 -17.47 13.87
CA SER A 255 -24.57 -18.07 14.04
C SER A 255 -23.69 -17.29 15.03
N THR A 256 -23.89 -15.98 15.17
CA THR A 256 -23.18 -15.17 16.16
C THR A 256 -23.66 -15.50 17.59
N TRP A 257 -24.95 -15.61 17.78
CA TRP A 257 -25.52 -15.99 19.08
C TRP A 257 -25.19 -17.44 19.46
N ASP A 258 -25.17 -18.35 18.51
CA ASP A 258 -24.75 -19.73 18.73
C ASP A 258 -23.28 -19.83 19.13
N THR A 259 -22.41 -18.99 18.52
CA THR A 259 -21.01 -18.89 18.91
C THR A 259 -20.84 -18.34 20.32
N VAL A 260 -21.54 -17.27 20.68
CA VAL A 260 -21.51 -16.71 22.04
C VAL A 260 -22.03 -17.73 23.05
N ALA A 261 -23.14 -18.38 22.75
CA ALA A 261 -23.73 -19.42 23.62
C ALA A 261 -22.82 -20.67 23.75
N ALA A 262 -22.03 -21.00 22.72
CA ALA A 262 -21.06 -22.09 22.80
C ALA A 262 -19.86 -21.71 23.69
N LEU A 263 -19.36 -20.48 23.60
CA LEU A 263 -18.29 -19.95 24.45
C LEU A 263 -18.70 -19.88 25.91
N GLU A 264 -19.94 -19.43 26.20
CA GLU A 264 -20.51 -19.39 27.56
C GLU A 264 -20.65 -20.78 28.17
N ARG A 265 -20.89 -21.82 27.37
CA ARG A 265 -20.93 -23.22 27.78
C ARG A 265 -19.56 -23.90 27.94
N GLY A 266 -18.47 -23.15 27.76
CA GLY A 266 -17.11 -23.67 27.87
C GLY A 266 -16.67 -24.54 26.67
N GLY A 267 -17.31 -24.38 25.52
CA GLY A 267 -16.91 -25.02 24.26
C GLY A 267 -15.68 -24.37 23.68
N SER A 268 -14.83 -25.13 22.99
CA SER A 268 -13.73 -24.59 22.20
C SER A 268 -14.29 -23.93 20.95
N TYR A 269 -13.91 -22.68 20.72
CA TYR A 269 -14.18 -21.98 19.46
C TYR A 269 -13.18 -22.44 18.40
N GLU A 270 -13.65 -23.21 17.44
CA GLU A 270 -12.93 -23.32 16.18
C GLU A 270 -13.35 -22.15 15.30
N PRO A 271 -12.41 -21.24 14.92
CA PRO A 271 -12.74 -20.16 14.00
C PRO A 271 -13.21 -20.79 12.70
N ALA A 272 -14.50 -20.61 12.39
CA ALA A 272 -15.03 -21.03 11.11
C ALA A 272 -14.19 -20.37 10.02
N THR A 273 -13.49 -21.17 9.22
CA THR A 273 -12.88 -20.72 7.99
C THR A 273 -14.02 -20.43 7.01
N TYR A 274 -14.57 -19.22 7.10
CA TYR A 274 -15.53 -18.80 6.09
C TYR A 274 -14.82 -18.79 4.74
N PRO A 275 -15.32 -19.48 3.72
CA PRO A 275 -14.84 -19.27 2.38
C PRO A 275 -15.09 -17.78 2.08
N ILE A 276 -14.02 -17.02 1.96
CA ILE A 276 -14.11 -15.69 1.38
C ILE A 276 -14.40 -15.97 -0.08
N ASP A 277 -15.67 -15.90 -0.43
CA ASP A 277 -16.11 -16.07 -1.81
C ASP A 277 -15.70 -14.77 -2.52
N TYR A 278 -14.45 -14.74 -2.96
CA TYR A 278 -14.01 -13.73 -3.90
C TYR A 278 -14.75 -14.03 -5.21
N ALA A 279 -15.94 -13.48 -5.35
CA ALA A 279 -16.74 -13.60 -6.55
C ALA A 279 -16.05 -12.94 -7.76
N VAL A 280 -14.78 -13.23 -7.97
CA VAL A 280 -14.07 -12.95 -9.22
C VAL A 280 -12.77 -13.79 -9.28
N THR A 281 -12.57 -14.46 -10.36
CA THR A 281 -11.35 -15.16 -10.78
C THR A 281 -10.16 -14.20 -10.87
N ALA A 282 -9.48 -13.96 -9.76
CA ALA A 282 -8.15 -13.37 -9.77
C ALA A 282 -7.12 -14.46 -10.02
N PRO A 283 -6.05 -14.20 -10.78
CA PRO A 283 -4.92 -15.10 -10.82
C PRO A 283 -4.40 -15.26 -9.38
N ARG A 284 -4.35 -16.50 -8.90
CA ARG A 284 -3.78 -16.82 -7.58
C ARG A 284 -2.32 -16.38 -7.58
N LEU A 285 -1.90 -15.57 -6.63
CA LEU A 285 -0.48 -15.38 -6.38
C LEU A 285 0.15 -16.77 -6.19
N PRO A 286 1.22 -17.11 -6.94
CA PRO A 286 1.70 -18.49 -6.98
C PRO A 286 2.12 -19.00 -5.60
N ARG A 287 1.83 -20.25 -5.31
CA ARG A 287 2.23 -20.96 -4.08
C ARG A 287 3.73 -20.88 -3.75
N VAL A 288 4.58 -20.53 -4.73
CA VAL A 288 6.04 -20.42 -4.60
C VAL A 288 6.47 -19.30 -3.63
N ALA A 289 5.73 -18.20 -3.55
CA ALA A 289 6.01 -17.13 -2.57
C ALA A 289 5.81 -17.61 -1.12
N ARG A 290 4.92 -18.57 -0.88
CA ARG A 290 4.64 -19.17 0.43
C ARG A 290 5.80 -20.07 0.93
N ALA A 291 6.43 -20.85 0.06
CA ALA A 291 7.49 -21.78 0.45
C ALA A 291 8.83 -21.08 0.76
N ARG A 292 9.20 -20.07 -0.02
CA ARG A 292 10.46 -19.34 0.19
C ARG A 292 10.49 -18.46 1.44
N ARG A 293 9.33 -17.97 1.92
CA ARG A 293 9.28 -17.14 3.15
C ARG A 293 9.26 -17.96 4.44
N ARG A 294 8.83 -19.24 4.43
CA ARG A 294 8.97 -20.12 5.61
C ARG A 294 10.41 -20.50 5.93
N ALA A 295 11.30 -20.51 4.93
CA ALA A 295 12.72 -20.79 5.11
C ALA A 295 13.53 -19.58 5.62
N ALA A 296 12.96 -18.38 5.64
CA ALA A 296 13.64 -17.14 6.02
C ALA A 296 13.28 -16.62 7.42
N LEU A 297 12.64 -17.42 8.29
CA LEU A 297 12.58 -17.09 9.72
C LEU A 297 13.99 -17.28 10.31
N PRO A 298 14.63 -16.22 10.83
CA PRO A 298 16.01 -16.34 11.32
C PRO A 298 16.06 -17.30 12.49
N ALA A 299 17.07 -18.16 12.50
CA ALA A 299 17.39 -19.10 13.60
C ALA A 299 17.50 -18.45 15.00
N ARG A 300 17.57 -17.12 15.07
CA ARG A 300 17.57 -16.34 16.32
C ARG A 300 16.26 -16.38 17.11
N ILE A 301 15.11 -16.59 16.46
CA ILE A 301 13.81 -16.70 17.17
C ILE A 301 13.64 -18.10 17.77
N ALA A 302 14.14 -19.13 17.10
CA ALA A 302 14.15 -20.49 17.64
C ALA A 302 15.07 -20.62 18.89
N SER A 303 16.20 -19.91 18.90
CA SER A 303 17.11 -19.82 20.04
C SER A 303 16.49 -19.10 21.23
N ALA A 304 15.77 -18.01 21.02
CA ALA A 304 15.10 -17.25 22.09
C ALA A 304 13.94 -18.02 22.74
N LEU A 305 13.26 -18.86 21.98
CA LEU A 305 12.17 -19.71 22.52
C LEU A 305 12.70 -20.95 23.24
N SER A 306 13.90 -21.42 22.92
CA SER A 306 14.54 -22.54 23.62
C SER A 306 15.15 -22.12 24.96
N SER A 307 15.65 -20.87 25.10
CA SER A 307 16.15 -20.34 26.38
C SER A 307 15.03 -20.12 27.40
N LEU A 308 13.85 -19.68 26.94
CA LEU A 308 12.69 -19.50 27.84
C LEU A 308 12.06 -20.79 28.35
N ARG A 309 12.40 -21.95 27.76
CA ARG A 309 11.99 -23.28 28.27
C ARG A 309 12.91 -23.88 29.30
N LYS A 310 14.17 -23.45 29.37
CA LYS A 310 15.15 -23.97 30.33
C LYS A 310 15.09 -23.32 31.72
N ASP A 311 14.46 -22.15 31.85
CA ASP A 311 14.32 -21.44 33.13
C ASP A 311 13.03 -21.82 33.89
N ARG A 312 12.34 -22.88 33.50
CA ARG A 312 11.14 -23.42 34.16
C ARG A 312 11.21 -24.91 34.51
N SER A 313 12.40 -25.44 34.70
CA SER A 313 12.59 -26.80 35.26
C SER A 313 13.46 -26.74 36.52
#